data_f07461491495b70f81a0fee8b5eea778
#
_entry.id   f07461491495b70f81a0fee8b5eea778
#
_cell.length_a   1.000
_cell.length_b   1.000
_cell.length_c   1.000
_cell.angle_alpha   90.00
_cell.angle_beta   90.00
_cell.angle_gamma   90.00
#
_symmetry.space_group_name_H-M   'P 1'
#
loop_
_entity.id
_entity.type
_entity.pdbx_description
1 polymer ?
#
loop_
_entity_poly.entity_id
_entity_poly.type
_entity_poly.pdbx_seq_one_letter_code
_entity_poly.pdbx_strand_id
1 'polypeptide(L)'
;MRVLLVEDEPEMAAALIVAMKSYDMVVDHISTLADAEEAVFVNDYGAILLDRQLPDGDGLTLIPKLRARGAGVPVIVLTARGELADRITGLDTGADDYLGKPFAVEELLARLRAVLRRPADVPPETMRLGRLSFDLGNREASVAGQPLDLPRRELLVLEALLRRMGRTVARASLEEAVYSFDDEIQSNALDTHVSRLRRKLSEAEAEVEIHGIRGVGYLLKHSP
;
A
#
# COMPACT_ATOMS: atom_id res chain seq x y z
N MET A 1 -2.83 1.61 0.04
CA MET A 1 -1.86 0.51 0.12
C MET A 1 -0.46 1.10 0.22
N ARG A 2 0.38 0.56 1.11
CA ARG A 2 1.78 1.01 1.29
C ARG A 2 2.70 0.18 0.39
N VAL A 3 3.57 0.82 -0.36
CA VAL A 3 4.53 0.20 -1.29
C VAL A 3 5.93 0.65 -0.91
N LEU A 4 6.86 -0.29 -0.83
CA LEU A 4 8.29 0.02 -0.71
C LEU A 4 8.88 0.12 -2.12
N LEU A 5 9.50 1.24 -2.43
CA LEU A 5 10.30 1.46 -3.63
C LEU A 5 11.77 1.49 -3.24
N VAL A 6 12.53 0.50 -3.69
CA VAL A 6 13.97 0.42 -3.50
C VAL A 6 14.63 0.73 -4.83
N GLU A 7 15.17 1.95 -4.97
CA GLU A 7 15.69 2.49 -6.23
C GLU A 7 16.72 3.59 -5.89
N ASP A 8 17.93 3.50 -6.39
CA ASP A 8 18.99 4.45 -6.10
C ASP A 8 19.05 5.63 -7.09
N GLU A 9 18.39 5.52 -8.26
CA GLU A 9 18.34 6.61 -9.24
C GLU A 9 17.25 7.64 -8.86
N PRO A 10 17.62 8.88 -8.42
CA PRO A 10 16.65 9.80 -7.84
C PRO A 10 15.56 10.26 -8.82
N GLU A 11 15.90 10.41 -10.11
CA GLU A 11 14.96 10.86 -11.13
C GLU A 11 13.87 9.79 -11.39
N MET A 12 14.28 8.53 -11.48
CA MET A 12 13.37 7.41 -11.63
C MET A 12 12.49 7.24 -10.38
N ALA A 13 13.08 7.29 -9.20
CA ALA A 13 12.35 7.20 -7.94
C ALA A 13 11.28 8.31 -7.84
N ALA A 14 11.64 9.56 -8.14
CA ALA A 14 10.69 10.68 -8.11
C ALA A 14 9.52 10.48 -9.09
N ALA A 15 9.80 10.04 -10.32
CA ALA A 15 8.76 9.76 -11.32
C ALA A 15 7.81 8.64 -10.87
N LEU A 16 8.35 7.56 -10.32
CA LEU A 16 7.56 6.43 -9.84
C LEU A 16 6.71 6.81 -8.62
N ILE A 17 7.25 7.59 -7.69
CA ILE A 17 6.52 8.09 -6.52
C ILE A 17 5.31 8.92 -6.96
N VAL A 18 5.51 9.87 -7.88
CA VAL A 18 4.41 10.72 -8.40
C VAL A 18 3.34 9.86 -9.05
N ALA A 19 3.75 8.93 -9.90
CA ALA A 19 2.82 8.03 -10.57
C ALA A 19 2.02 7.15 -9.60
N MET A 20 2.69 6.49 -8.66
CA MET A 20 2.01 5.62 -7.68
C MET A 20 1.11 6.39 -6.72
N LYS A 21 1.50 7.62 -6.35
CA LYS A 21 0.64 8.51 -5.54
C LYS A 21 -0.68 8.85 -6.26
N SER A 22 -0.71 8.93 -7.59
CA SER A 22 -1.96 9.16 -8.36
C SER A 22 -2.91 7.95 -8.34
N TYR A 23 -2.43 6.77 -7.92
CA TYR A 23 -3.22 5.54 -7.76
C TYR A 23 -3.45 5.19 -6.26
N ASP A 24 -3.50 6.20 -5.41
CA ASP A 24 -3.78 6.05 -3.98
C ASP A 24 -2.82 5.15 -3.19
N MET A 25 -1.56 5.08 -3.64
CA MET A 25 -0.52 4.33 -2.94
C MET A 25 0.32 5.24 -2.04
N VAL A 26 0.62 4.79 -0.83
CA VAL A 26 1.67 5.36 0.01
C VAL A 26 2.97 4.73 -0.41
N VAL A 27 3.97 5.53 -0.75
CA VAL A 27 5.25 5.04 -1.23
C VAL A 27 6.33 5.47 -0.28
N ASP A 28 7.02 4.50 0.31
CA ASP A 28 8.27 4.72 1.00
C ASP A 28 9.41 4.48 0.03
N HIS A 29 10.30 5.43 -0.11
CA HIS A 29 11.44 5.35 -0.99
C HIS A 29 12.72 5.12 -0.19
N ILE A 30 13.53 4.20 -0.66
CA ILE A 30 14.81 3.82 -0.08
C ILE A 30 15.80 3.57 -1.22
N SER A 31 17.05 3.99 -1.03
CA SER A 31 18.10 3.93 -2.05
C SER A 31 19.17 2.85 -1.81
N THR A 32 19.09 2.12 -0.69
CA THR A 32 20.08 1.10 -0.34
C THR A 32 19.42 -0.21 0.07
N LEU A 33 20.13 -1.33 -0.10
CA LEU A 33 19.68 -2.64 0.33
C LEU A 33 19.60 -2.73 1.85
N ALA A 34 20.57 -2.16 2.56
CA ALA A 34 20.62 -2.17 4.01
C ALA A 34 19.42 -1.49 4.64
N ASP A 35 19.05 -0.30 4.17
CA ASP A 35 17.87 0.43 4.66
C ASP A 35 16.57 -0.28 4.25
N ALA A 36 16.55 -0.95 3.07
CA ALA A 36 15.42 -1.75 2.65
C ALA A 36 15.18 -2.96 3.57
N GLU A 37 16.25 -3.63 4.01
CA GLU A 37 16.17 -4.71 4.99
C GLU A 37 15.58 -4.22 6.32
N GLU A 38 15.98 -3.04 6.80
CA GLU A 38 15.43 -2.45 8.02
C GLU A 38 13.95 -2.07 7.84
N ALA A 39 13.61 -1.43 6.72
CA ALA A 39 12.25 -0.99 6.44
C ALA A 39 11.24 -2.16 6.40
N VAL A 40 11.59 -3.27 5.75
CA VAL A 40 10.71 -4.47 5.71
C VAL A 40 10.69 -5.23 7.05
N PHE A 41 11.61 -4.91 7.95
CA PHE A 41 11.58 -5.45 9.30
C PHE A 41 10.57 -4.73 10.19
N VAL A 42 10.43 -3.42 10.01
CA VAL A 42 9.64 -2.53 10.89
C VAL A 42 8.22 -2.34 10.35
N ASN A 43 8.03 -2.38 9.03
CA ASN A 43 6.76 -2.02 8.39
C ASN A 43 6.18 -3.17 7.56
N ASP A 44 4.85 -3.18 7.47
CA ASP A 44 4.11 -4.06 6.56
C ASP A 44 3.87 -3.35 5.21
N TYR A 45 4.34 -3.96 4.13
CA TYR A 45 4.13 -3.47 2.77
C TYR A 45 3.15 -4.36 2.01
N GLY A 46 2.31 -3.73 1.17
CA GLY A 46 1.42 -4.45 0.27
C GLY A 46 2.11 -4.93 -1.00
N ALA A 47 3.22 -4.27 -1.40
CA ALA A 47 4.12 -4.67 -2.49
C ALA A 47 5.49 -4.03 -2.33
N ILE A 48 6.49 -4.63 -2.98
CA ILE A 48 7.87 -4.10 -3.06
C ILE A 48 8.24 -3.96 -4.54
N LEU A 49 8.72 -2.78 -4.93
CA LEU A 49 9.41 -2.54 -6.18
C LEU A 49 10.90 -2.49 -5.87
N LEU A 50 11.67 -3.38 -6.45
CA LEU A 50 13.05 -3.62 -6.05
C LEU A 50 13.98 -3.49 -7.23
N ASP A 51 14.83 -2.47 -7.24
CA ASP A 51 15.95 -2.46 -8.17
C ASP A 51 16.91 -3.59 -7.86
N ARG A 52 17.37 -4.26 -8.90
CA ARG A 52 18.40 -5.27 -8.78
C ARG A 52 19.76 -4.66 -8.45
N GLN A 53 20.12 -3.56 -9.13
CA GLN A 53 21.41 -2.92 -9.00
C GLN A 53 21.37 -1.78 -7.98
N LEU A 54 21.74 -2.07 -6.74
CA LEU A 54 21.83 -1.08 -5.68
C LEU A 54 23.30 -0.78 -5.32
N PRO A 55 23.60 0.40 -4.78
CA PRO A 55 24.97 0.80 -4.51
C PRO A 55 25.70 -0.10 -3.51
N ASP A 56 24.97 -0.80 -2.66
CA ASP A 56 25.47 -1.67 -1.60
C ASP A 56 25.24 -3.17 -1.84
N GLY A 57 24.70 -3.57 -3.01
CA GLY A 57 24.58 -4.98 -3.35
C GLY A 57 23.50 -5.34 -4.38
N ASP A 58 23.35 -6.64 -4.64
CA ASP A 58 22.29 -7.16 -5.52
C ASP A 58 20.97 -7.22 -4.74
N GLY A 59 19.97 -6.43 -5.19
CA GLY A 59 18.64 -6.37 -4.59
C GLY A 59 17.96 -7.74 -4.47
N LEU A 60 18.26 -8.68 -5.37
CA LEU A 60 17.69 -10.03 -5.30
C LEU A 60 17.98 -10.75 -3.97
N THR A 61 19.03 -10.37 -3.26
CA THR A 61 19.38 -10.94 -1.95
C THR A 61 18.37 -10.63 -0.85
N LEU A 62 17.53 -9.62 -1.03
CA LEU A 62 16.43 -9.28 -0.12
C LEU A 62 15.31 -10.33 -0.15
N ILE A 63 15.03 -10.90 -1.32
CA ILE A 63 13.87 -11.77 -1.54
C ILE A 63 13.88 -13.03 -0.67
N PRO A 64 14.98 -13.82 -0.62
CA PRO A 64 15.04 -14.97 0.27
C PRO A 64 14.83 -14.60 1.75
N LYS A 65 15.31 -13.43 2.17
CA LYS A 65 15.13 -12.94 3.55
C LYS A 65 13.66 -12.65 3.84
N LEU A 66 12.93 -12.05 2.88
CA LEU A 66 11.49 -11.83 2.97
C LEU A 66 10.72 -13.15 3.06
N ARG A 67 11.04 -14.11 2.18
CA ARG A 67 10.35 -15.41 2.13
C ARG A 67 10.62 -16.27 3.38
N ALA A 68 11.83 -16.25 3.91
CA ALA A 68 12.18 -16.94 5.15
C ALA A 68 11.38 -16.46 6.37
N ARG A 69 10.89 -15.23 6.35
CA ARG A 69 10.03 -14.64 7.40
C ARG A 69 8.53 -14.93 7.22
N GLY A 70 8.17 -15.69 6.20
CA GLY A 70 6.77 -15.95 5.85
C GLY A 70 6.07 -14.74 5.23
N ALA A 71 6.81 -13.70 4.86
CA ALA A 71 6.24 -12.54 4.20
C ALA A 71 5.86 -12.88 2.75
N GLY A 72 4.58 -13.10 2.51
CA GLY A 72 3.99 -13.30 1.18
C GLY A 72 3.81 -11.99 0.40
N VAL A 73 4.57 -10.94 0.74
CA VAL A 73 4.47 -9.64 0.05
C VAL A 73 4.95 -9.79 -1.39
N PRO A 74 4.16 -9.34 -2.39
CA PRO A 74 4.57 -9.36 -3.78
C PRO A 74 5.79 -8.48 -4.04
N VAL A 75 6.75 -9.01 -4.82
CA VAL A 75 7.99 -8.32 -5.21
C VAL A 75 8.08 -8.27 -6.72
N ILE A 76 8.15 -7.06 -7.28
CA ILE A 76 8.48 -6.81 -8.68
C ILE A 76 9.92 -6.33 -8.75
N VAL A 77 10.75 -7.06 -9.48
CA VAL A 77 12.16 -6.70 -9.66
C VAL A 77 12.28 -5.79 -10.89
N LEU A 78 12.93 -4.64 -10.70
CA LEU A 78 13.32 -3.73 -11.77
C LEU A 78 14.75 -4.09 -12.21
N THR A 79 14.99 -4.31 -13.51
CA THR A 79 16.26 -4.84 -13.99
C THR A 79 16.66 -4.25 -15.34
N ALA A 80 17.95 -4.18 -15.66
CA ALA A 80 18.41 -3.75 -16.98
C ALA A 80 17.99 -4.75 -18.08
N ARG A 81 17.74 -4.25 -19.30
CA ARG A 81 17.25 -5.08 -20.42
C ARG A 81 18.10 -6.31 -20.76
N GLY A 82 19.41 -6.24 -20.53
CA GLY A 82 20.34 -7.36 -20.80
C GLY A 82 20.24 -8.51 -19.80
N GLU A 83 19.70 -8.27 -18.63
CA GLU A 83 19.59 -9.23 -17.52
C GLU A 83 18.22 -9.95 -17.52
N LEU A 84 17.32 -9.61 -18.46
CA LEU A 84 16.05 -10.32 -18.65
C LEU A 84 16.24 -11.78 -19.11
N ALA A 85 17.39 -12.14 -19.67
CA ALA A 85 17.74 -13.53 -19.98
C ALA A 85 17.97 -14.38 -18.72
N ASP A 86 18.33 -13.74 -17.59
CA ASP A 86 18.47 -14.39 -16.28
C ASP A 86 17.10 -14.61 -15.58
N ARG A 87 15.98 -14.29 -16.26
CA ARG A 87 14.61 -14.55 -15.76
C ARG A 87 14.39 -16.00 -15.36
N ILE A 88 15.05 -16.95 -16.06
CA ILE A 88 14.89 -18.39 -15.76
C ILE A 88 15.56 -18.74 -14.43
N THR A 89 16.71 -18.13 -14.12
CA THR A 89 17.38 -18.25 -12.82
C THR A 89 16.70 -17.39 -11.73
N GLY A 90 16.06 -16.31 -12.12
CA GLY A 90 15.41 -15.36 -11.22
C GLY A 90 14.04 -15.81 -10.70
N LEU A 91 13.29 -16.65 -11.41
CA LEU A 91 12.05 -17.25 -10.90
C LEU A 91 12.30 -18.18 -9.70
N ASP A 92 13.49 -18.77 -9.61
CA ASP A 92 13.90 -19.57 -8.46
C ASP A 92 14.20 -18.69 -7.21
N THR A 93 14.35 -17.36 -7.36
CA THR A 93 14.60 -16.46 -6.22
C THR A 93 13.34 -16.09 -5.45
N GLY A 94 12.15 -16.39 -5.99
CA GLY A 94 10.87 -16.11 -5.33
C GLY A 94 10.32 -14.70 -5.58
N ALA A 95 10.79 -13.98 -6.61
CA ALA A 95 10.14 -12.77 -7.12
C ALA A 95 8.81 -13.12 -7.81
N ASP A 96 7.84 -12.21 -7.75
CA ASP A 96 6.51 -12.42 -8.34
C ASP A 96 6.45 -11.91 -9.79
N ASP A 97 7.25 -10.92 -10.16
CA ASP A 97 7.40 -10.43 -11.54
C ASP A 97 8.74 -9.70 -11.75
N TYR A 98 9.10 -9.51 -13.03
CA TYR A 98 10.30 -8.80 -13.48
C TYR A 98 9.94 -7.77 -14.52
N LEU A 99 10.48 -6.56 -14.41
CA LEU A 99 10.27 -5.47 -15.35
C LEU A 99 11.61 -4.89 -15.82
N GLY A 100 11.84 -4.95 -17.13
CA GLY A 100 13.09 -4.47 -17.76
C GLY A 100 13.12 -2.98 -17.97
N LYS A 101 14.14 -2.29 -17.45
CA LYS A 101 14.43 -0.88 -17.72
C LYS A 101 14.95 -0.68 -19.18
N PRO A 102 14.51 0.38 -19.91
CA PRO A 102 13.48 1.34 -19.56
C PRO A 102 12.06 0.76 -19.78
N PHE A 103 11.12 1.16 -18.95
CA PHE A 103 9.71 0.76 -19.01
C PHE A 103 8.77 1.96 -18.97
N ALA A 104 7.55 1.77 -19.44
CA ALA A 104 6.48 2.74 -19.23
C ALA A 104 5.89 2.60 -17.82
N VAL A 105 5.54 3.72 -17.20
CA VAL A 105 4.91 3.71 -15.87
C VAL A 105 3.61 2.93 -15.87
N GLU A 106 2.83 3.03 -16.95
CA GLU A 106 1.57 2.30 -17.14
C GLU A 106 1.78 0.78 -17.13
N GLU A 107 2.92 0.29 -17.68
CA GLU A 107 3.28 -1.12 -17.64
C GLU A 107 3.56 -1.56 -16.20
N LEU A 108 4.37 -0.81 -15.46
CA LEU A 108 4.64 -1.08 -14.05
C LEU A 108 3.35 -1.17 -13.24
N LEU A 109 2.46 -0.19 -13.40
CA LEU A 109 1.19 -0.15 -12.68
C LEU A 109 0.25 -1.31 -13.08
N ALA A 110 0.27 -1.73 -14.35
CA ALA A 110 -0.48 -2.89 -14.78
C ALA A 110 0.05 -4.18 -14.15
N ARG A 111 1.38 -4.37 -14.08
CA ARG A 111 2.04 -5.51 -13.44
C ARG A 111 1.81 -5.50 -11.93
N LEU A 112 1.91 -4.34 -11.29
CA LEU A 112 1.62 -4.20 -9.87
C LEU A 112 0.18 -4.62 -9.54
N ARG A 113 -0.80 -4.18 -10.35
CA ARG A 113 -2.18 -4.67 -10.21
C ARG A 113 -2.31 -6.18 -10.45
N ALA A 114 -1.54 -6.74 -11.37
CA ALA A 114 -1.58 -8.17 -11.68
C ALA A 114 -1.04 -9.03 -10.53
N VAL A 115 0.09 -8.67 -9.93
CA VAL A 115 0.67 -9.41 -8.78
C VAL A 115 -0.14 -9.21 -7.48
N LEU A 116 -0.83 -8.09 -7.38
CA LEU A 116 -1.74 -7.82 -6.26
C LEU A 116 -3.11 -8.51 -6.41
N ARG A 117 -3.43 -8.92 -7.64
CA ARG A 117 -4.71 -9.59 -7.91
C ARG A 117 -4.67 -11.00 -7.36
N ARG A 118 -5.63 -11.29 -6.48
CA ARG A 118 -5.85 -12.67 -6.01
C ARG A 118 -6.22 -13.58 -7.19
N PRO A 119 -5.95 -14.90 -7.08
CA PRO A 119 -6.44 -15.87 -8.06
C PRO A 119 -7.96 -15.67 -8.28
N ALA A 120 -8.41 -15.85 -9.52
CA ALA A 120 -9.80 -15.60 -9.92
C ALA A 120 -10.83 -16.45 -9.12
N ASP A 121 -10.39 -17.54 -8.52
CA ASP A 121 -11.21 -18.44 -7.72
C ASP A 121 -11.40 -17.98 -6.25
N VAL A 122 -10.73 -16.91 -5.82
CA VAL A 122 -10.91 -16.33 -4.48
C VAL A 122 -11.88 -15.15 -4.61
N PRO A 123 -13.06 -15.21 -3.97
CA PRO A 123 -13.99 -14.08 -3.97
C PRO A 123 -13.29 -12.78 -3.52
N PRO A 124 -13.64 -11.63 -4.11
CA PRO A 124 -13.09 -10.36 -3.67
C PRO A 124 -13.33 -10.22 -2.16
N GLU A 125 -12.27 -9.94 -1.43
CA GLU A 125 -12.40 -9.70 0.01
C GLU A 125 -13.07 -8.35 0.21
N THR A 126 -14.39 -8.41 0.32
CA THR A 126 -15.21 -7.24 0.61
C THR A 126 -15.44 -7.18 2.11
N MET A 127 -14.95 -6.12 2.73
CA MET A 127 -15.27 -5.81 4.12
C MET A 127 -16.60 -5.08 4.18
N ARG A 128 -17.48 -5.48 5.11
CA ARG A 128 -18.80 -4.87 5.28
C ARG A 128 -19.06 -4.47 6.72
N LEU A 129 -19.62 -3.29 6.90
CA LEU A 129 -20.08 -2.81 8.20
C LEU A 129 -21.28 -1.86 7.99
N GLY A 130 -22.43 -2.19 8.57
CA GLY A 130 -23.67 -1.49 8.24
C GLY A 130 -23.97 -1.54 6.73
N ARG A 131 -24.22 -0.40 6.12
CA ARG A 131 -24.42 -0.27 4.66
C ARG A 131 -23.13 -0.02 3.89
N LEU A 132 -22.03 0.19 4.59
CA LEU A 132 -20.71 0.38 3.99
C LEU A 132 -20.12 -0.96 3.51
N SER A 133 -19.59 -0.96 2.29
CA SER A 133 -18.80 -2.04 1.71
C SER A 133 -17.48 -1.49 1.18
N PHE A 134 -16.41 -2.22 1.35
CA PHE A 134 -15.07 -1.86 0.86
C PHE A 134 -14.46 -3.06 0.14
N ASP A 135 -14.21 -2.93 -1.15
CA ASP A 135 -13.48 -3.91 -1.95
C ASP A 135 -11.97 -3.70 -1.75
N LEU A 136 -11.32 -4.67 -1.12
CA LEU A 136 -9.87 -4.61 -0.87
C LEU A 136 -9.02 -4.78 -2.14
N GLY A 137 -9.57 -5.45 -3.16
CA GLY A 137 -8.86 -5.68 -4.42
C GLY A 137 -8.81 -4.42 -5.29
N ASN A 138 -9.96 -3.78 -5.48
CA ASN A 138 -10.08 -2.56 -6.27
C ASN A 138 -9.87 -1.29 -5.43
N ARG A 139 -9.89 -1.42 -4.08
CA ARG A 139 -9.80 -0.31 -3.13
C ARG A 139 -10.91 0.71 -3.33
N GLU A 140 -12.12 0.21 -3.50
CA GLU A 140 -13.32 1.01 -3.73
C GLU A 140 -14.28 0.90 -2.55
N ALA A 141 -14.77 2.05 -2.10
CA ALA A 141 -15.81 2.14 -1.09
C ALA A 141 -17.18 2.31 -1.74
N SER A 142 -18.19 1.69 -1.17
CA SER A 142 -19.58 1.89 -1.56
C SER A 142 -20.50 1.84 -0.35
N VAL A 143 -21.64 2.55 -0.44
CA VAL A 143 -22.69 2.53 0.58
C VAL A 143 -23.99 2.09 -0.10
N ALA A 144 -24.59 1.01 0.39
CA ALA A 144 -25.77 0.40 -0.22
C ALA A 144 -25.62 0.13 -1.74
N GLY A 145 -24.41 -0.21 -2.19
CA GLY A 145 -24.10 -0.48 -3.59
C GLY A 145 -23.83 0.78 -4.45
N GLN A 146 -23.92 1.97 -3.88
CA GLN A 146 -23.55 3.21 -4.58
C GLN A 146 -22.09 3.58 -4.28
N PRO A 147 -21.26 3.89 -5.29
CA PRO A 147 -19.88 4.28 -5.07
C PRO A 147 -19.76 5.48 -4.12
N LEU A 148 -18.84 5.41 -3.18
CA LEU A 148 -18.49 6.48 -2.28
C LEU A 148 -17.13 7.07 -2.70
N ASP A 149 -17.15 8.25 -3.31
CA ASP A 149 -15.94 8.95 -3.74
C ASP A 149 -15.19 9.54 -2.55
N LEU A 150 -14.01 9.00 -2.28
CA LEU A 150 -13.14 9.40 -1.19
C LEU A 150 -11.79 9.87 -1.74
N PRO A 151 -11.30 11.06 -1.33
CA PRO A 151 -9.92 11.44 -1.57
C PRO A 151 -8.96 10.42 -0.97
N ARG A 152 -7.79 10.28 -1.59
CA ARG A 152 -6.78 9.29 -1.25
C ARG A 152 -6.57 9.07 0.26
N ARG A 153 -6.32 10.15 1.01
CA ARG A 153 -6.02 10.04 2.46
C ARG A 153 -7.23 9.61 3.29
N GLU A 154 -8.44 10.00 2.89
CA GLU A 154 -9.69 9.54 3.51
C GLU A 154 -9.93 8.05 3.24
N LEU A 155 -9.65 7.59 2.01
CA LEU A 155 -9.72 6.18 1.62
C LEU A 155 -8.75 5.31 2.44
N LEU A 156 -7.51 5.77 2.63
CA LEU A 156 -6.50 5.08 3.43
C LEU A 156 -6.89 4.99 4.91
N VAL A 157 -7.44 6.08 5.47
CA VAL A 157 -7.98 6.06 6.84
C VAL A 157 -9.11 5.03 6.95
N LEU A 158 -10.04 5.03 6.00
CA LEU A 158 -11.16 4.08 6.00
C LEU A 158 -10.67 2.63 5.92
N GLU A 159 -9.77 2.33 5.00
CA GLU A 159 -9.17 0.99 4.84
C GLU A 159 -8.50 0.54 6.15
N ALA A 160 -7.67 1.38 6.77
CA ALA A 160 -6.97 1.05 8.00
C ALA A 160 -7.93 0.77 9.18
N LEU A 161 -9.02 1.53 9.26
CA LEU A 161 -10.05 1.32 10.27
C LEU A 161 -10.86 0.04 10.01
N LEU A 162 -11.22 -0.23 8.76
CA LEU A 162 -11.97 -1.45 8.38
C LEU A 162 -11.17 -2.72 8.64
N ARG A 163 -9.86 -2.73 8.34
CA ARG A 163 -8.99 -3.87 8.64
C ARG A 163 -8.93 -4.24 10.12
N ARG A 164 -9.28 -3.31 11.00
CA ARG A 164 -9.34 -3.49 12.46
C ARG A 164 -10.73 -3.18 13.02
N MET A 165 -11.76 -3.59 12.28
CA MET A 165 -13.16 -3.38 12.59
C MET A 165 -13.49 -3.75 14.05
N GLY A 166 -14.19 -2.87 14.77
CA GLY A 166 -14.55 -3.08 16.17
C GLY A 166 -13.38 -2.99 17.17
N ARG A 167 -12.19 -2.64 16.71
CA ARG A 167 -11.01 -2.41 17.57
C ARG A 167 -10.48 -1.00 17.41
N THR A 168 -9.90 -0.46 18.47
CA THR A 168 -9.24 0.85 18.42
C THR A 168 -7.95 0.74 17.60
N VAL A 169 -7.80 1.61 16.62
CA VAL A 169 -6.57 1.78 15.85
C VAL A 169 -5.81 2.94 16.44
N ALA A 170 -4.57 2.71 16.85
CA ALA A 170 -3.72 3.75 17.42
C ALA A 170 -3.48 4.89 16.40
N ARG A 171 -3.35 6.13 16.89
CA ARG A 171 -3.07 7.29 16.04
C ARG A 171 -1.84 7.07 15.18
N ALA A 172 -0.74 6.60 15.76
CA ALA A 172 0.50 6.30 15.05
C ALA A 172 0.29 5.30 13.91
N SER A 173 -0.46 4.22 14.13
CA SER A 173 -0.77 3.23 13.09
C SER A 173 -1.62 3.80 11.96
N LEU A 174 -2.49 4.78 12.23
CA LEU A 174 -3.23 5.48 11.17
C LEU A 174 -2.32 6.44 10.40
N GLU A 175 -1.44 7.15 11.09
CA GLU A 175 -0.45 8.02 10.46
C GLU A 175 0.47 7.23 9.55
N GLU A 176 1.00 6.10 9.99
CA GLU A 176 1.77 5.16 9.16
C GLU A 176 1.00 4.67 7.93
N ALA A 177 -0.30 4.36 8.07
CA ALA A 177 -1.12 3.90 6.96
C ALA A 177 -1.40 4.98 5.90
N VAL A 178 -1.35 6.27 6.28
CA VAL A 178 -1.79 7.41 5.47
C VAL A 178 -0.63 8.21 4.89
N TYR A 179 0.51 8.24 5.60
CA TYR A 179 1.67 9.06 5.24
C TYR A 179 2.89 8.19 4.94
N SER A 180 3.70 8.63 3.97
CA SER A 180 5.02 8.06 3.69
C SER A 180 6.09 8.68 4.62
N PHE A 181 7.31 8.13 4.59
CA PHE A 181 8.44 8.66 5.37
C PHE A 181 8.75 10.13 5.05
N ASP A 182 8.55 10.55 3.79
CA ASP A 182 8.87 11.89 3.32
C ASP A 182 7.72 12.90 3.45
N ASP A 183 6.54 12.47 3.94
CA ASP A 183 5.41 13.38 4.10
C ASP A 183 5.62 14.28 5.35
N GLU A 184 5.66 15.59 5.18
CA GLU A 184 5.58 16.53 6.30
C GLU A 184 4.19 16.49 6.94
N ILE A 185 4.08 15.90 8.11
CA ILE A 185 2.80 15.70 8.81
C ILE A 185 2.56 16.87 9.77
N GLN A 186 1.55 17.69 9.46
CA GLN A 186 1.06 18.66 10.46
C GLN A 186 0.32 17.94 11.58
N SER A 187 0.44 18.39 12.81
CA SER A 187 -0.08 17.73 14.02
C SER A 187 -1.58 17.41 13.99
N ASN A 188 -2.37 18.14 13.21
CA ASN A 188 -3.82 17.97 13.08
C ASN A 188 -4.26 17.41 11.72
N ALA A 189 -3.32 17.01 10.85
CA ALA A 189 -3.64 16.56 9.50
C ALA A 189 -4.55 15.31 9.50
N LEU A 190 -4.22 14.32 10.34
CA LEU A 190 -5.03 13.11 10.48
C LEU A 190 -6.46 13.42 10.96
N ASP A 191 -6.60 14.29 11.95
CA ASP A 191 -7.90 14.69 12.50
C ASP A 191 -8.78 15.35 11.43
N THR A 192 -8.18 16.11 10.52
CA THR A 192 -8.86 16.72 9.39
C THR A 192 -9.40 15.66 8.43
N HIS A 193 -8.61 14.64 8.09
CA HIS A 193 -9.04 13.54 7.22
C HIS A 193 -10.14 12.71 7.88
N VAL A 194 -10.00 12.40 9.16
CA VAL A 194 -11.05 11.70 9.94
C VAL A 194 -12.34 12.51 9.98
N SER A 195 -12.26 13.82 10.21
CA SER A 195 -13.45 14.70 10.23
C SER A 195 -14.18 14.73 8.88
N ARG A 196 -13.44 14.84 7.78
CA ARG A 196 -14.02 14.82 6.43
C ARG A 196 -14.64 13.47 6.11
N LEU A 197 -13.96 12.38 6.45
CA LEU A 197 -14.48 11.01 6.28
C LEU A 197 -15.76 10.79 7.07
N ARG A 198 -15.82 11.22 8.33
CA ARG A 198 -17.05 11.16 9.15
C ARG A 198 -18.22 11.83 8.46
N ARG A 199 -18.01 13.05 7.96
CA ARG A 199 -19.05 13.79 7.26
C ARG A 199 -19.57 13.03 6.05
N LYS A 200 -18.69 12.51 5.19
CA LYS A 200 -19.07 11.76 3.99
C LYS A 200 -19.82 10.47 4.31
N LEU A 201 -19.37 9.72 5.33
CA LEU A 201 -20.06 8.51 5.78
C LEU A 201 -21.46 8.82 6.31
N SER A 202 -21.62 9.93 7.03
CA SER A 202 -22.92 10.40 7.53
C SER A 202 -23.84 10.88 6.38
N GLU A 203 -23.32 11.68 5.44
CA GLU A 203 -24.06 12.15 4.26
C GLU A 203 -24.52 10.99 3.36
N ALA A 204 -23.74 9.92 3.29
CA ALA A 204 -24.08 8.70 2.55
C ALA A 204 -24.96 7.72 3.33
N GLU A 205 -25.33 8.01 4.57
CA GLU A 205 -26.11 7.13 5.45
C GLU A 205 -25.49 5.72 5.56
N ALA A 206 -24.19 5.66 5.81
CA ALA A 206 -23.41 4.40 5.80
C ALA A 206 -23.68 3.49 7.00
N GLU A 207 -24.43 3.94 8.01
CA GLU A 207 -24.72 3.23 9.28
C GLU A 207 -23.44 2.86 10.03
N VAL A 208 -22.43 3.72 9.93
CA VAL A 208 -21.15 3.54 10.63
C VAL A 208 -20.69 4.85 11.26
N GLU A 209 -19.95 4.75 12.34
CA GLU A 209 -19.42 5.89 13.06
C GLU A 209 -17.97 5.69 13.44
N ILE A 210 -17.14 6.75 13.26
CA ILE A 210 -15.76 6.78 13.70
C ILE A 210 -15.70 7.50 15.05
N HIS A 211 -15.37 6.78 16.13
CA HIS A 211 -15.18 7.32 17.47
C HIS A 211 -13.73 7.69 17.71
N GLY A 212 -13.49 8.88 18.27
CA GLY A 212 -12.18 9.24 18.80
C GLY A 212 -12.02 8.70 20.23
N ILE A 213 -10.97 7.95 20.46
CA ILE A 213 -10.57 7.48 21.79
C ILE A 213 -9.44 8.37 22.27
N ARG A 214 -9.75 9.25 23.24
CA ARG A 214 -8.82 10.29 23.71
C ARG A 214 -7.47 9.71 24.11
N GLY A 215 -6.39 10.25 23.52
CA GLY A 215 -5.03 9.83 23.81
C GLY A 215 -4.62 8.48 23.21
N VAL A 216 -5.51 7.79 22.47
CA VAL A 216 -5.23 6.47 21.90
C VAL A 216 -5.33 6.48 20.37
N GLY A 217 -6.48 6.85 19.80
CA GLY A 217 -6.70 6.78 18.36
C GLY A 217 -8.18 6.78 17.99
N TYR A 218 -8.55 5.94 17.02
CA TYR A 218 -9.90 5.92 16.46
C TYR A 218 -10.45 4.49 16.37
N LEU A 219 -11.77 4.40 16.45
CA LEU A 219 -12.53 3.15 16.35
C LEU A 219 -13.65 3.32 15.36
N LEU A 220 -13.74 2.44 14.36
CA LEU A 220 -14.90 2.34 13.46
C LEU A 220 -15.86 1.29 14.00
N LYS A 221 -17.12 1.66 14.18
CA LYS A 221 -18.18 0.75 14.62
C LYS A 221 -19.47 0.96 13.84
N HIS A 222 -20.35 -0.03 13.87
CA HIS A 222 -21.71 0.09 13.39
C HIS A 222 -22.51 1.09 14.25
N SER A 223 -23.29 1.91 13.60
CA SER A 223 -24.23 2.86 14.23
C SER A 223 -25.54 2.77 13.45
N PRO A 224 -26.55 2.09 14.01
CA PRO A 224 -27.85 1.95 13.37
C PRO A 224 -28.62 3.27 13.26
#